data_9bd8212e250a8f60b189ea738f89fdb9
#
_entry.id   9bd8212e250a8f60b189ea738f89fdb9
#
_cell.length_a   1.000
_cell.length_b   1.000
_cell.length_c   1.000
_cell.angle_alpha   90.00
_cell.angle_beta   90.00
_cell.angle_gamma   90.00
#
_symmetry.space_group_name_H-M   'P 1'
#
loop_
_entity.id
_entity.type
_entity.pdbx_description
1 polymer ?
#
loop_
_entity_poly.entity_id
_entity_poly.type
_entity_poly.pdbx_seq_one_letter_code
_entity_poly.pdbx_strand_id
1 'polypeptide(L)'
;MTHYGIPILYTLFVWWFSTGVILFLDGLPRKTFPYSIAAAAVLYCLALWGIAASSHDMTVFGAYCTFTCGLIVWGFNEITFLMGYVTGPRTTACPPGCKGWRHFVHAVEAILYHEIGIIVSAVLVAAASWGEPNQVGTWTFMILWLMRLSTKLNIFLGVPNLTEEFLPDHLAYMKGYFRKRPMNWLFPFTVTASTVIATVLAVQASQLAATDPHQAAGLTFVVTLMVLAILEHWFLVMPMSVVPLWRWGLKSREWFRRLDPRRNGSRRAGRRAGGRPRADDVAMAAGPEAALREGAAAPAEPARRARRVVRTGATTLTVTLDRTPDERALRVRPAPVAVPPHG
;
A
#
# COMPACT_ATOMS: atom_id res chain seq x y z
N MET A 1 20.07 -24.25 18.18
CA MET A 1 19.46 -22.89 18.04
C MET A 1 20.22 -21.98 17.10
N THR A 2 21.54 -22.08 16.98
CA THR A 2 22.37 -21.22 16.09
C THR A 2 22.09 -21.43 14.60
N HIS A 3 21.74 -22.62 14.14
CA HIS A 3 21.52 -22.95 12.72
C HIS A 3 20.28 -22.31 12.10
N TYR A 4 19.26 -21.97 12.88
CA TYR A 4 18.01 -21.35 12.37
C TYR A 4 17.80 -19.94 12.90
N GLY A 5 18.10 -19.70 14.19
CA GLY A 5 17.79 -18.45 14.85
C GLY A 5 18.49 -17.26 14.20
N ILE A 6 19.78 -17.40 13.89
CA ILE A 6 20.55 -16.32 13.23
C ILE A 6 20.05 -16.07 11.81
N PRO A 7 19.84 -17.07 10.92
CA PRO A 7 19.26 -16.85 9.60
C PRO A 7 17.87 -16.19 9.64
N ILE A 8 16.99 -16.61 10.56
CA ILE A 8 15.66 -16.01 10.72
C ILE A 8 15.77 -14.53 11.12
N LEU A 9 16.53 -14.22 12.17
CA LEU A 9 16.70 -12.83 12.66
C LEU A 9 17.35 -11.95 11.60
N TYR A 10 18.33 -12.47 10.88
CA TYR A 10 18.98 -11.78 9.78
C TYR A 10 17.98 -11.43 8.66
N THR A 11 17.20 -12.41 8.21
CA THR A 11 16.17 -12.21 7.18
C THR A 11 15.14 -11.18 7.61
N LEU A 12 14.62 -11.29 8.83
CA LEU A 12 13.66 -10.33 9.40
C LEU A 12 14.23 -8.92 9.40
N PHE A 13 15.49 -8.79 9.88
CA PHE A 13 16.16 -7.48 9.97
C PHE A 13 16.39 -6.88 8.57
N VAL A 14 16.98 -7.64 7.65
CA VAL A 14 17.33 -7.13 6.32
C VAL A 14 16.07 -6.77 5.52
N TRP A 15 15.04 -7.62 5.57
CA TRP A 15 13.76 -7.34 4.93
C TRP A 15 13.09 -6.06 5.49
N TRP A 16 12.97 -5.96 6.82
CA TRP A 16 12.39 -4.79 7.46
C TRP A 16 13.19 -3.51 7.18
N PHE A 17 14.51 -3.59 7.32
CA PHE A 17 15.40 -2.44 7.16
C PHE A 17 15.46 -1.96 5.70
N SER A 18 15.67 -2.88 4.75
CA SER A 18 15.75 -2.53 3.32
C SER A 18 14.45 -1.91 2.80
N THR A 19 13.30 -2.46 3.18
CA THR A 19 11.99 -1.88 2.85
C THR A 19 11.87 -0.46 3.42
N GLY A 20 12.24 -0.26 4.68
CA GLY A 20 12.21 1.07 5.28
C GLY A 20 13.17 2.07 4.64
N VAL A 21 14.36 1.63 4.21
CA VAL A 21 15.32 2.47 3.47
C VAL A 21 14.72 2.89 2.12
N ILE A 22 14.11 1.98 1.38
CA ILE A 22 13.44 2.31 0.10
C ILE A 22 12.32 3.34 0.33
N LEU A 23 11.46 3.13 1.33
CA LEU A 23 10.39 4.07 1.68
C LEU A 23 10.93 5.43 2.16
N PHE A 24 12.09 5.46 2.80
CA PHE A 24 12.75 6.70 3.18
C PHE A 24 13.29 7.46 1.97
N LEU A 25 13.96 6.76 1.06
CA LEU A 25 14.56 7.34 -0.15
C LEU A 25 13.51 7.86 -1.12
N ASP A 26 12.40 7.15 -1.32
CA ASP A 26 11.31 7.61 -2.20
C ASP A 26 10.54 8.80 -1.61
N GLY A 27 10.64 9.02 -0.30
CA GLY A 27 10.09 10.19 0.38
C GLY A 27 10.92 11.46 0.27
N LEU A 28 12.15 11.37 -0.22
CA LEU A 28 13.04 12.51 -0.39
C LEU A 28 12.60 13.43 -1.55
N PRO A 29 13.12 14.67 -1.66
CA PRO A 29 12.85 15.54 -2.79
C PRO A 29 13.28 14.90 -4.11
N ARG A 30 12.48 15.06 -5.16
CA ARG A 30 12.79 14.48 -6.49
C ARG A 30 14.19 14.82 -7.02
N LYS A 31 14.78 15.92 -6.58
CA LYS A 31 16.17 16.32 -6.95
C LYS A 31 17.22 15.31 -6.48
N THR A 32 16.96 14.53 -5.43
CA THR A 32 17.88 13.49 -4.92
C THR A 32 17.68 12.14 -5.58
N PHE A 33 16.58 11.92 -6.29
CA PHE A 33 16.27 10.65 -6.93
C PHE A 33 17.37 10.14 -7.88
N PRO A 34 17.98 10.96 -8.75
CA PRO A 34 19.05 10.49 -9.63
C PRO A 34 20.24 9.90 -8.86
N TYR A 35 20.61 10.50 -7.73
CA TYR A 35 21.69 9.99 -6.88
C TYR A 35 21.32 8.67 -6.20
N SER A 36 20.08 8.55 -5.71
CA SER A 36 19.59 7.30 -5.10
C SER A 36 19.55 6.18 -6.13
N ILE A 37 19.07 6.47 -7.35
CA ILE A 37 19.05 5.48 -8.45
C ILE A 37 20.45 5.10 -8.91
N ALA A 38 21.37 6.06 -9.03
CA ALA A 38 22.76 5.77 -9.39
C ALA A 38 23.43 4.86 -8.34
N ALA A 39 23.27 5.17 -7.06
CA ALA A 39 23.77 4.32 -5.97
C ALA A 39 23.13 2.91 -5.99
N ALA A 40 21.82 2.82 -6.19
CA ALA A 40 21.11 1.55 -6.31
C ALA A 40 21.58 0.74 -7.54
N ALA A 41 21.87 1.40 -8.67
CA ALA A 41 22.41 0.74 -9.88
C ALA A 41 23.81 0.18 -9.65
N VAL A 42 24.68 0.92 -8.95
CA VAL A 42 26.01 0.40 -8.56
C VAL A 42 25.85 -0.81 -7.64
N LEU A 43 24.99 -0.74 -6.63
CA LEU A 43 24.71 -1.87 -5.73
C LEU A 43 24.12 -3.07 -6.49
N TYR A 44 23.26 -2.84 -7.48
CA TYR A 44 22.69 -3.87 -8.35
C TYR A 44 23.79 -4.62 -9.13
N CYS A 45 24.71 -3.89 -9.77
CA CYS A 45 25.83 -4.49 -10.49
C CYS A 45 26.77 -5.27 -9.56
N LEU A 46 27.08 -4.70 -8.37
CA LEU A 46 27.88 -5.37 -7.36
C LEU A 46 27.19 -6.63 -6.83
N ALA A 47 25.87 -6.60 -6.66
CA ALA A 47 25.10 -7.75 -6.21
C ALA A 47 25.06 -8.89 -7.28
N LEU A 48 24.90 -8.56 -8.56
CA LEU A 48 24.99 -9.55 -9.63
C LEU A 48 26.39 -10.18 -9.69
N TRP A 49 27.44 -9.38 -9.57
CA TRP A 49 28.80 -9.87 -9.45
C TRP A 49 28.97 -10.73 -8.18
N GLY A 50 28.43 -10.31 -7.04
CA GLY A 50 28.45 -11.04 -5.79
C GLY A 50 27.76 -12.41 -5.89
N ILE A 51 26.62 -12.51 -6.61
CA ILE A 51 25.98 -13.80 -6.91
C ILE A 51 26.92 -14.68 -7.70
N ALA A 52 27.48 -14.19 -8.82
CA ALA A 52 28.41 -14.97 -9.64
C ALA A 52 29.65 -15.40 -8.87
N ALA A 53 30.22 -14.53 -8.04
CA ALA A 53 31.42 -14.79 -7.27
C ALA A 53 31.21 -15.79 -6.11
N SER A 54 29.98 -15.90 -5.56
CA SER A 54 29.67 -16.77 -4.43
C SER A 54 28.74 -17.94 -4.75
N SER A 55 28.36 -18.11 -6.04
CA SER A 55 27.49 -19.22 -6.47
C SER A 55 28.15 -20.60 -6.39
N HIS A 56 29.48 -20.70 -6.37
CA HIS A 56 30.23 -21.93 -6.14
C HIS A 56 30.53 -22.21 -4.65
N ASP A 57 30.30 -21.20 -3.76
CA ASP A 57 30.61 -21.32 -2.32
C ASP A 57 29.45 -21.98 -1.57
N MET A 58 29.69 -23.24 -1.16
CA MET A 58 28.77 -24.09 -0.37
C MET A 58 28.93 -23.90 1.15
N THR A 59 29.61 -22.87 1.58
CA THR A 59 29.65 -22.51 3.01
C THR A 59 28.37 -21.77 3.45
N VAL A 60 28.11 -21.75 4.75
CA VAL A 60 27.02 -20.92 5.31
C VAL A 60 27.21 -19.44 4.94
N PHE A 61 28.46 -18.95 4.87
CA PHE A 61 28.77 -17.60 4.46
C PHE A 61 28.37 -17.36 2.99
N GLY A 62 28.63 -18.30 2.09
CA GLY A 62 28.18 -18.25 0.69
C GLY A 62 26.66 -18.14 0.57
N ALA A 63 25.89 -18.85 1.42
CA ALA A 63 24.44 -18.72 1.47
C ALA A 63 23.99 -17.30 1.89
N TYR A 64 24.62 -16.69 2.91
CA TYR A 64 24.34 -15.30 3.30
C TYR A 64 24.68 -14.30 2.21
N CYS A 65 25.82 -14.49 1.51
CA CYS A 65 26.23 -13.59 0.43
C CYS A 65 25.22 -13.61 -0.71
N THR A 66 24.90 -14.80 -1.24
CA THR A 66 23.96 -14.90 -2.38
C THR A 66 22.54 -14.47 -2.00
N PHE A 67 22.07 -14.78 -0.78
CA PHE A 67 20.80 -14.28 -0.23
C PHE A 67 20.75 -12.76 -0.22
N THR A 68 21.78 -12.12 0.36
CA THR A 68 21.84 -10.64 0.46
C THR A 68 21.91 -9.99 -0.91
N CYS A 69 22.70 -10.54 -1.81
CA CYS A 69 22.79 -10.08 -3.19
C CYS A 69 21.44 -10.20 -3.93
N GLY A 70 20.73 -11.33 -3.76
CA GLY A 70 19.39 -11.53 -4.32
C GLY A 70 18.39 -10.48 -3.82
N LEU A 71 18.43 -10.13 -2.52
CA LEU A 71 17.62 -9.05 -1.95
C LEU A 71 17.99 -7.66 -2.51
N ILE A 72 19.27 -7.37 -2.73
CA ILE A 72 19.72 -6.10 -3.30
C ILE A 72 19.23 -5.98 -4.75
N VAL A 73 19.35 -7.04 -5.56
CA VAL A 73 18.83 -7.07 -6.93
C VAL A 73 17.32 -6.83 -6.94
N TRP A 74 16.59 -7.44 -6.02
CA TRP A 74 15.16 -7.19 -5.82
C TRP A 74 14.87 -5.74 -5.45
N GLY A 75 15.60 -5.20 -4.48
CA GLY A 75 15.47 -3.83 -4.00
C GLY A 75 15.66 -2.77 -5.08
N PHE A 76 16.53 -3.03 -6.07
CA PHE A 76 16.70 -2.15 -7.23
C PHE A 76 15.42 -2.06 -8.07
N ASN A 77 14.74 -3.17 -8.32
CA ASN A 77 13.47 -3.15 -9.05
C ASN A 77 12.39 -2.38 -8.28
N GLU A 78 12.31 -2.56 -6.96
CA GLU A 78 11.32 -1.86 -6.13
C GLU A 78 11.60 -0.34 -6.04
N ILE A 79 12.85 0.08 -5.84
CA ILE A 79 13.18 1.51 -5.72
C ILE A 79 12.98 2.25 -7.05
N THR A 80 13.33 1.64 -8.20
CA THR A 80 13.11 2.23 -9.52
C THR A 80 11.63 2.39 -9.83
N PHE A 81 10.80 1.45 -9.38
CA PHE A 81 9.35 1.52 -9.49
C PHE A 81 8.77 2.61 -8.59
N LEU A 82 9.07 2.59 -7.28
CA LEU A 82 8.51 3.54 -6.31
C LEU A 82 8.94 4.99 -6.60
N MET A 83 10.14 5.22 -7.11
CA MET A 83 10.58 6.54 -7.58
C MET A 83 9.98 6.95 -8.94
N GLY A 84 9.25 6.05 -9.62
CA GLY A 84 8.55 6.34 -10.87
C GLY A 84 9.42 6.33 -12.12
N TYR A 85 10.64 5.79 -12.06
CA TYR A 85 11.53 5.66 -13.23
C TYR A 85 11.14 4.49 -14.13
N VAL A 86 10.79 3.34 -13.53
CA VAL A 86 10.42 2.12 -14.25
C VAL A 86 9.02 1.70 -13.79
N THR A 87 7.99 2.18 -14.48
CA THR A 87 6.59 1.86 -14.19
C THR A 87 5.96 1.10 -15.37
N GLY A 88 5.30 1.80 -16.27
CA GLY A 88 4.70 1.26 -17.48
C GLY A 88 4.37 2.37 -18.48
N PRO A 89 3.91 2.02 -19.69
CA PRO A 89 3.55 3.00 -20.71
C PRO A 89 2.33 3.85 -20.31
N ARG A 90 1.52 3.34 -19.36
CA ARG A 90 0.30 4.02 -18.92
C ARG A 90 0.50 4.67 -17.56
N THR A 91 0.55 5.99 -17.55
CA THR A 91 0.74 6.83 -16.34
C THR A 91 -0.53 7.58 -15.93
N THR A 92 -1.69 7.15 -16.43
CA THR A 92 -3.01 7.75 -16.15
C THR A 92 -3.94 6.74 -15.48
N ALA A 93 -4.88 7.23 -14.67
CA ALA A 93 -5.90 6.39 -14.07
C ALA A 93 -6.80 5.71 -15.12
N CYS A 94 -7.46 4.63 -14.73
CA CYS A 94 -8.41 3.94 -15.61
C CYS A 94 -9.60 4.88 -15.93
N PRO A 95 -10.02 4.98 -17.21
CA PRO A 95 -11.21 5.77 -17.59
C PRO A 95 -12.46 5.33 -16.82
N PRO A 96 -13.39 6.26 -16.53
CA PRO A 96 -14.67 5.93 -15.91
C PRO A 96 -15.41 4.86 -16.73
N GLY A 97 -15.96 3.84 -16.05
CA GLY A 97 -16.71 2.76 -16.70
C GLY A 97 -15.85 1.65 -17.32
N CYS A 98 -14.52 1.72 -17.21
CA CYS A 98 -13.64 0.64 -17.67
C CYS A 98 -13.79 -0.61 -16.80
N LYS A 99 -14.14 -1.77 -17.42
CA LYS A 99 -14.41 -3.04 -16.73
C LYS A 99 -13.86 -4.23 -17.53
N GLY A 100 -13.78 -5.39 -16.88
CA GLY A 100 -13.40 -6.66 -17.49
C GLY A 100 -11.99 -6.67 -18.06
N TRP A 101 -11.81 -7.29 -19.23
CA TRP A 101 -10.50 -7.46 -19.86
C TRP A 101 -9.75 -6.15 -20.14
N ARG A 102 -10.47 -5.11 -20.58
CA ARG A 102 -9.85 -3.78 -20.82
C ARG A 102 -9.25 -3.18 -19.53
N HIS A 103 -9.94 -3.37 -18.39
CA HIS A 103 -9.42 -2.91 -17.10
C HIS A 103 -8.15 -3.67 -16.71
N PHE A 104 -8.11 -4.98 -16.98
CA PHE A 104 -6.92 -5.81 -16.76
C PHE A 104 -5.74 -5.36 -17.62
N VAL A 105 -5.95 -5.18 -18.93
CA VAL A 105 -4.90 -4.70 -19.85
C VAL A 105 -4.34 -3.35 -19.40
N HIS A 106 -5.21 -2.39 -19.05
CA HIS A 106 -4.77 -1.09 -18.56
C HIS A 106 -3.99 -1.19 -17.22
N ALA A 107 -4.35 -2.12 -16.34
CA ALA A 107 -3.60 -2.37 -15.11
C ALA A 107 -2.20 -2.94 -15.39
N VAL A 108 -2.11 -3.89 -16.34
CA VAL A 108 -0.82 -4.43 -16.81
C VAL A 108 0.03 -3.35 -17.46
N GLU A 109 -0.56 -2.54 -18.36
CA GLU A 109 0.12 -1.40 -18.98
C GLU A 109 0.71 -0.43 -17.94
N ALA A 110 0.05 -0.24 -16.80
CA ALA A 110 0.53 0.68 -15.76
C ALA A 110 1.82 0.22 -15.08
N ILE A 111 2.13 -1.08 -15.10
CA ILE A 111 3.30 -1.69 -14.44
C ILE A 111 4.20 -2.48 -15.41
N LEU A 112 3.94 -2.44 -16.70
CA LEU A 112 4.55 -3.35 -17.69
C LEU A 112 6.06 -3.27 -17.70
N TYR A 113 6.66 -2.07 -17.71
CA TYR A 113 8.12 -1.92 -17.74
C TYR A 113 8.76 -2.42 -16.45
N HIS A 114 8.08 -2.27 -15.33
CA HIS A 114 8.53 -2.82 -14.05
C HIS A 114 8.53 -4.35 -14.07
N GLU A 115 7.48 -5.00 -14.59
CA GLU A 115 7.45 -6.47 -14.71
C GLU A 115 8.54 -6.98 -15.68
N ILE A 116 8.76 -6.29 -16.80
CA ILE A 116 9.86 -6.61 -17.71
C ILE A 116 11.21 -6.46 -17.01
N GLY A 117 11.40 -5.39 -16.23
CA GLY A 117 12.62 -5.18 -15.43
C GLY A 117 12.87 -6.32 -14.43
N ILE A 118 11.82 -6.81 -13.77
CA ILE A 118 11.91 -7.97 -12.88
C ILE A 118 12.29 -9.23 -13.65
N ILE A 119 11.68 -9.49 -14.82
CA ILE A 119 12.01 -10.65 -15.66
C ILE A 119 13.47 -10.60 -16.11
N VAL A 120 13.94 -9.43 -16.57
CA VAL A 120 15.34 -9.23 -16.94
C VAL A 120 16.27 -9.51 -15.75
N SER A 121 15.93 -8.98 -14.57
CA SER A 121 16.70 -9.24 -13.35
C SER A 121 16.69 -10.73 -12.97
N ALA A 122 15.56 -11.43 -13.11
CA ALA A 122 15.46 -12.88 -12.88
C ALA A 122 16.39 -13.67 -13.81
N VAL A 123 16.40 -13.30 -15.11
CA VAL A 123 17.29 -13.93 -16.11
C VAL A 123 18.77 -13.66 -15.77
N LEU A 124 19.12 -12.45 -15.36
CA LEU A 124 20.49 -12.09 -15.00
C LEU A 124 20.95 -12.82 -13.73
N VAL A 125 20.09 -12.94 -12.69
CA VAL A 125 20.35 -13.70 -11.47
C VAL A 125 20.54 -15.18 -11.80
N ALA A 126 19.63 -15.77 -12.60
CA ALA A 126 19.74 -17.16 -13.02
C ALA A 126 21.00 -17.42 -13.86
N ALA A 127 21.35 -16.50 -14.76
CA ALA A 127 22.56 -16.60 -15.56
C ALA A 127 23.83 -16.50 -14.71
N ALA A 128 23.85 -15.62 -13.69
CA ALA A 128 24.98 -15.43 -12.78
C ALA A 128 25.27 -16.66 -11.90
N SER A 129 24.26 -17.49 -11.65
CA SER A 129 24.38 -18.74 -10.86
C SER A 129 24.16 -20.00 -11.69
N TRP A 130 24.21 -19.89 -13.03
CA TRP A 130 23.90 -20.99 -13.94
C TRP A 130 24.86 -22.17 -13.78
N GLY A 131 24.32 -23.35 -13.47
CA GLY A 131 25.11 -24.57 -13.29
C GLY A 131 25.89 -24.65 -11.97
N GLU A 132 25.85 -23.61 -11.16
CA GLU A 132 26.53 -23.56 -9.87
C GLU A 132 25.68 -24.16 -8.72
N PRO A 133 26.30 -24.72 -7.69
CA PRO A 133 25.58 -25.46 -6.63
C PRO A 133 24.81 -24.54 -5.66
N ASN A 134 25.28 -23.31 -5.43
CA ASN A 134 24.64 -22.37 -4.50
C ASN A 134 23.58 -21.53 -5.23
N GLN A 135 22.32 -21.97 -5.18
CA GLN A 135 21.17 -21.32 -5.80
C GLN A 135 20.35 -20.46 -4.82
N VAL A 136 20.85 -20.16 -3.63
CA VAL A 136 20.10 -19.43 -2.59
C VAL A 136 19.68 -18.06 -3.07
N GLY A 137 20.54 -17.33 -3.78
CA GLY A 137 20.22 -16.00 -4.36
C GLY A 137 19.11 -16.08 -5.39
N THR A 138 19.13 -17.08 -6.26
CA THR A 138 18.09 -17.32 -7.29
C THR A 138 16.75 -17.62 -6.64
N TRP A 139 16.69 -18.52 -5.68
CA TRP A 139 15.45 -18.85 -4.97
C TRP A 139 14.92 -17.66 -4.17
N THR A 140 15.81 -16.87 -3.55
CA THR A 140 15.44 -15.62 -2.87
C THR A 140 14.71 -14.67 -3.82
N PHE A 141 15.31 -14.40 -4.98
CA PHE A 141 14.70 -13.51 -5.97
C PHE A 141 13.37 -14.04 -6.51
N MET A 142 13.32 -15.33 -6.84
CA MET A 142 12.12 -15.98 -7.39
C MET A 142 10.94 -15.94 -6.42
N ILE A 143 11.16 -16.19 -5.13
CA ILE A 143 10.09 -16.14 -4.12
C ILE A 143 9.57 -14.71 -3.94
N LEU A 144 10.46 -13.73 -3.86
CA LEU A 144 10.05 -12.33 -3.77
C LEU A 144 9.19 -11.93 -4.98
N TRP A 145 9.60 -12.30 -6.19
CA TRP A 145 8.84 -12.04 -7.41
C TRP A 145 7.47 -12.71 -7.42
N LEU A 146 7.41 -14.03 -7.18
CA LEU A 146 6.15 -14.79 -7.21
C LEU A 146 5.15 -14.29 -6.16
N MET A 147 5.62 -14.04 -4.94
CA MET A 147 4.76 -13.54 -3.87
C MET A 147 4.30 -12.10 -4.13
N ARG A 148 5.17 -11.26 -4.70
CA ARG A 148 4.79 -9.90 -5.09
C ARG A 148 3.79 -9.87 -6.24
N LEU A 149 3.96 -10.74 -7.23
CA LEU A 149 2.99 -10.91 -8.33
C LEU A 149 1.63 -11.36 -7.79
N SER A 150 1.62 -12.31 -6.86
CA SER A 150 0.40 -12.75 -6.16
C SER A 150 -0.27 -11.59 -5.42
N THR A 151 0.49 -10.76 -4.69
CA THR A 151 -0.01 -9.57 -4.00
C THR A 151 -0.69 -8.59 -4.98
N LYS A 152 -0.02 -8.29 -6.11
CA LYS A 152 -0.58 -7.41 -7.17
C LYS A 152 -1.89 -7.95 -7.73
N LEU A 153 -1.96 -9.26 -8.00
CA LEU A 153 -3.17 -9.93 -8.48
C LEU A 153 -4.30 -9.89 -7.44
N ASN A 154 -3.99 -10.11 -6.16
CA ASN A 154 -4.98 -10.03 -5.07
C ASN A 154 -5.56 -8.60 -4.94
N ILE A 155 -4.71 -7.57 -5.01
CA ILE A 155 -5.14 -6.15 -4.99
C ILE A 155 -6.01 -5.83 -6.20
N PHE A 156 -5.64 -6.31 -7.39
CA PHE A 156 -6.43 -6.13 -8.62
C PHE A 156 -7.80 -6.83 -8.55
N LEU A 157 -7.86 -8.08 -8.07
CA LEU A 157 -9.09 -8.84 -7.92
C LEU A 157 -10.00 -8.28 -6.82
N GLY A 158 -9.41 -7.69 -5.80
CA GLY A 158 -10.09 -6.98 -4.73
C GLY A 158 -9.84 -7.55 -3.35
N VAL A 159 -9.41 -6.68 -2.44
CA VAL A 159 -9.16 -6.93 -1.01
C VAL A 159 -9.67 -5.75 -0.17
N PRO A 160 -9.96 -5.94 1.11
CA PRO A 160 -10.46 -4.84 1.95
C PRO A 160 -9.39 -3.81 2.30
N ASN A 161 -8.13 -4.23 2.49
CA ASN A 161 -7.02 -3.35 2.86
C ASN A 161 -6.04 -3.22 1.69
N LEU A 162 -6.02 -2.05 1.06
CA LEU A 162 -5.25 -1.81 -0.17
C LEU A 162 -3.84 -1.26 0.08
N THR A 163 -3.47 -0.99 1.34
CA THR A 163 -2.16 -0.42 1.73
C THR A 163 -1.74 0.81 0.90
N GLU A 164 -2.71 1.65 0.53
CA GLU A 164 -2.52 2.82 -0.33
C GLU A 164 -1.55 3.87 0.25
N GLU A 165 -1.29 3.81 1.55
CA GLU A 165 -0.41 4.72 2.28
C GLU A 165 1.07 4.58 1.88
N PHE A 166 1.45 3.40 1.38
CA PHE A 166 2.81 3.15 0.88
C PHE A 166 3.03 3.68 -0.53
N LEU A 167 1.96 3.97 -1.27
CA LEU A 167 2.07 4.47 -2.64
C LEU A 167 2.44 5.96 -2.64
N PRO A 168 3.54 6.37 -3.30
CA PRO A 168 3.92 7.77 -3.44
C PRO A 168 2.89 8.59 -4.21
N ASP A 169 2.82 9.90 -3.94
CA ASP A 169 1.83 10.81 -4.56
C ASP A 169 1.89 10.81 -6.10
N HIS A 170 3.09 10.63 -6.69
CA HIS A 170 3.26 10.59 -8.16
C HIS A 170 2.76 9.30 -8.81
N LEU A 171 2.56 8.23 -8.03
CA LEU A 171 1.96 6.98 -8.47
C LEU A 171 0.47 6.87 -8.10
N ALA A 172 -0.14 7.95 -7.58
CA ALA A 172 -1.54 7.93 -7.13
C ALA A 172 -2.55 7.51 -8.22
N TYR A 173 -2.19 7.66 -9.52
CA TYR A 173 -3.01 7.17 -10.63
C TYR A 173 -3.23 5.64 -10.60
N MET A 174 -2.31 4.89 -9.99
CA MET A 174 -2.42 3.42 -9.86
C MET A 174 -3.58 3.00 -8.96
N LYS A 175 -4.03 3.87 -8.02
CA LYS A 175 -5.19 3.58 -7.17
C LYS A 175 -6.46 3.33 -7.98
N GLY A 176 -6.57 3.86 -9.19
CA GLY A 176 -7.68 3.62 -10.11
C GLY A 176 -7.80 2.17 -10.60
N TYR A 177 -6.76 1.35 -10.42
CA TYR A 177 -6.73 -0.07 -10.77
C TYR A 177 -7.02 -0.99 -9.59
N PHE A 178 -7.02 -0.46 -8.36
CA PHE A 178 -7.26 -1.22 -7.15
C PHE A 178 -8.76 -1.47 -6.95
N ARG A 179 -9.09 -2.66 -6.45
CA ARG A 179 -10.47 -3.00 -6.09
C ARG A 179 -10.62 -3.20 -4.60
N LYS A 180 -11.66 -2.60 -4.03
CA LYS A 180 -12.03 -2.84 -2.63
C LYS A 180 -13.16 -3.87 -2.57
N ARG A 181 -12.87 -5.05 -2.00
CA ARG A 181 -13.82 -6.16 -1.80
C ARG A 181 -13.52 -6.84 -0.46
N PRO A 182 -14.49 -7.55 0.15
CA PRO A 182 -14.24 -8.28 1.40
C PRO A 182 -13.13 -9.33 1.27
N MET A 183 -13.14 -10.09 0.16
CA MET A 183 -12.12 -11.09 -0.19
C MET A 183 -12.30 -11.52 -1.65
N ASN A 184 -11.24 -11.98 -2.28
CA ASN A 184 -11.29 -12.62 -3.61
C ASN A 184 -10.94 -14.12 -3.49
N TRP A 185 -11.23 -14.91 -4.55
CA TRP A 185 -11.00 -16.35 -4.55
C TRP A 185 -9.52 -16.75 -4.62
N LEU A 186 -8.65 -15.88 -5.16
CA LEU A 186 -7.22 -16.15 -5.27
C LEU A 186 -6.53 -16.15 -3.90
N PHE A 187 -7.01 -15.32 -2.98
CA PHE A 187 -6.42 -15.16 -1.65
C PHE A 187 -6.28 -16.48 -0.88
N PRO A 188 -7.36 -17.26 -0.62
CA PRO A 188 -7.24 -18.52 0.12
C PRO A 188 -6.35 -19.53 -0.61
N PHE A 189 -6.41 -19.58 -1.94
CA PHE A 189 -5.54 -20.45 -2.73
C PHE A 189 -4.08 -20.09 -2.54
N THR A 190 -3.72 -18.81 -2.68
CA THR A 190 -2.35 -18.34 -2.53
C THR A 190 -1.80 -18.62 -1.13
N VAL A 191 -2.56 -18.26 -0.09
CA VAL A 191 -2.13 -18.43 1.29
C VAL A 191 -1.96 -19.92 1.61
N THR A 192 -2.90 -20.78 1.19
CA THR A 192 -2.83 -22.21 1.45
C THR A 192 -1.62 -22.83 0.73
N ALA A 193 -1.46 -22.57 -0.58
CA ALA A 193 -0.34 -23.10 -1.36
C ALA A 193 1.01 -22.65 -0.78
N SER A 194 1.16 -21.36 -0.47
CA SER A 194 2.39 -20.81 0.11
C SER A 194 2.68 -21.41 1.50
N THR A 195 1.65 -21.64 2.32
CA THR A 195 1.82 -22.25 3.65
C THR A 195 2.27 -23.69 3.54
N VAL A 196 1.70 -24.48 2.62
CA VAL A 196 2.12 -25.87 2.37
C VAL A 196 3.58 -25.89 1.91
N ILE A 197 3.96 -25.07 0.93
CA ILE A 197 5.34 -24.99 0.43
C ILE A 197 6.29 -24.58 1.57
N ALA A 198 5.96 -23.54 2.33
CA ALA A 198 6.78 -23.07 3.46
C ALA A 198 6.98 -24.18 4.51
N THR A 199 5.93 -24.95 4.80
CA THR A 199 6.00 -26.06 5.76
C THR A 199 6.93 -27.17 5.24
N VAL A 200 6.79 -27.57 3.97
CA VAL A 200 7.66 -28.58 3.36
C VAL A 200 9.13 -28.15 3.41
N LEU A 201 9.41 -26.90 2.99
CA LEU A 201 10.78 -26.35 3.02
C LEU A 201 11.33 -26.23 4.45
N ALA A 202 10.49 -25.89 5.44
CA ALA A 202 10.90 -25.85 6.85
C ALA A 202 11.26 -27.21 7.40
N VAL A 203 10.50 -28.26 7.04
CA VAL A 203 10.82 -29.65 7.39
C VAL A 203 12.14 -30.06 6.74
N GLN A 204 12.35 -29.80 5.46
CA GLN A 204 13.61 -30.07 4.77
C GLN A 204 14.79 -29.35 5.44
N ALA A 205 14.64 -28.05 5.74
CA ALA A 205 15.68 -27.30 6.47
C ALA A 205 16.03 -28.00 7.79
N SER A 206 15.01 -28.47 8.54
CA SER A 206 15.23 -29.14 9.82
C SER A 206 15.99 -30.48 9.71
N GLN A 207 15.75 -31.21 8.63
CA GLN A 207 16.42 -32.48 8.37
C GLN A 207 17.89 -32.29 7.97
N LEU A 208 18.19 -31.19 7.25
CA LEU A 208 19.55 -30.91 6.75
C LEU A 208 20.45 -30.20 7.75
N ALA A 209 19.93 -29.70 8.86
CA ALA A 209 20.68 -28.87 9.81
C ALA A 209 22.01 -29.46 10.32
N ALA A 210 22.06 -30.79 10.50
CA ALA A 210 23.25 -31.46 10.99
C ALA A 210 24.17 -31.95 9.86
N THR A 211 23.64 -32.19 8.66
CA THR A 211 24.35 -32.80 7.53
C THR A 211 24.82 -31.83 6.48
N ASP A 212 24.02 -30.78 6.23
CA ASP A 212 24.31 -29.73 5.25
C ASP A 212 23.91 -28.34 5.79
N PRO A 213 24.77 -27.67 6.58
CA PRO A 213 24.49 -26.39 7.16
C PRO A 213 24.25 -25.24 6.12
N HIS A 214 24.88 -25.36 4.94
CA HIS A 214 24.65 -24.39 3.85
C HIS A 214 23.20 -24.47 3.35
N GLN A 215 22.75 -25.68 2.96
CA GLN A 215 21.37 -25.86 2.49
C GLN A 215 20.34 -25.51 3.58
N ALA A 216 20.61 -25.92 4.83
CA ALA A 216 19.73 -25.58 5.95
C ALA A 216 19.58 -24.08 6.13
N ALA A 217 20.68 -23.30 6.04
CA ALA A 217 20.65 -21.84 6.10
C ALA A 217 19.90 -21.24 4.90
N GLY A 218 20.18 -21.71 3.69
CA GLY A 218 19.52 -21.25 2.45
C GLY A 218 18.00 -21.48 2.48
N LEU A 219 17.57 -22.68 2.85
CA LEU A 219 16.15 -22.99 3.02
C LEU A 219 15.50 -22.16 4.13
N THR A 220 16.22 -21.90 5.23
CA THR A 220 15.72 -21.05 6.32
C THR A 220 15.47 -19.61 5.85
N PHE A 221 16.35 -19.04 5.04
CA PHE A 221 16.12 -17.72 4.42
C PHE A 221 14.85 -17.70 3.58
N VAL A 222 14.74 -18.69 2.68
CA VAL A 222 13.59 -18.81 1.77
C VAL A 222 12.28 -19.00 2.52
N VAL A 223 12.25 -19.89 3.53
CA VAL A 223 11.09 -20.12 4.40
C VAL A 223 10.71 -18.85 5.15
N THR A 224 11.69 -18.14 5.71
CA THR A 224 11.42 -16.92 6.48
C THR A 224 10.81 -15.83 5.58
N LEU A 225 11.35 -15.63 4.36
CA LEU A 225 10.75 -14.71 3.39
C LEU A 225 9.33 -15.13 2.98
N MET A 226 9.10 -16.42 2.78
CA MET A 226 7.78 -16.94 2.44
C MET A 226 6.78 -16.73 3.58
N VAL A 227 7.17 -16.96 4.83
CA VAL A 227 6.33 -16.66 6.00
C VAL A 227 6.00 -15.16 6.09
N LEU A 228 6.99 -14.29 5.87
CA LEU A 228 6.76 -12.85 5.80
C LEU A 228 5.78 -12.47 4.69
N ALA A 229 5.93 -13.06 3.51
CA ALA A 229 5.03 -12.81 2.39
C ALA A 229 3.61 -13.34 2.66
N ILE A 230 3.45 -14.47 3.34
CA ILE A 230 2.15 -14.97 3.81
C ILE A 230 1.52 -13.98 4.80
N LEU A 231 2.29 -13.43 5.73
CA LEU A 231 1.82 -12.39 6.65
C LEU A 231 1.40 -11.11 5.91
N GLU A 232 2.16 -10.71 4.87
CA GLU A 232 1.76 -9.59 4.00
C GLU A 232 0.41 -9.84 3.30
N HIS A 233 0.15 -11.07 2.83
CA HIS A 233 -1.15 -11.43 2.28
C HIS A 233 -2.26 -11.34 3.33
N TRP A 234 -2.03 -11.82 4.56
CA TRP A 234 -3.00 -11.66 5.64
C TRP A 234 -3.31 -10.19 5.94
N PHE A 235 -2.33 -9.29 5.86
CA PHE A 235 -2.56 -7.86 6.03
C PHE A 235 -3.44 -7.23 4.94
N LEU A 236 -3.58 -7.86 3.78
CA LEU A 236 -4.54 -7.42 2.75
C LEU A 236 -6.00 -7.63 3.17
N VAL A 237 -6.26 -8.57 4.08
CA VAL A 237 -7.62 -8.95 4.50
C VAL A 237 -7.94 -8.50 5.93
N MET A 238 -6.95 -8.51 6.82
CA MET A 238 -7.12 -8.08 8.21
C MET A 238 -7.28 -6.56 8.32
N PRO A 239 -8.17 -6.05 9.20
CA PRO A 239 -8.37 -4.61 9.41
C PRO A 239 -7.26 -3.99 10.26
N MET A 240 -6.01 -4.23 9.89
CA MET A 240 -4.82 -3.73 10.59
C MET A 240 -3.98 -2.87 9.66
N SER A 241 -3.46 -1.75 10.17
CA SER A 241 -2.48 -0.95 9.45
C SER A 241 -1.07 -1.43 9.75
N VAL A 242 -0.29 -1.70 8.70
CA VAL A 242 1.13 -2.06 8.80
C VAL A 242 2.06 -0.83 8.79
N VAL A 243 1.51 0.36 8.62
CA VAL A 243 2.26 1.64 8.63
C VAL A 243 3.18 1.82 9.85
N PRO A 244 2.78 1.41 11.09
CA PRO A 244 3.65 1.53 12.24
C PRO A 244 5.03 0.87 12.09
N LEU A 245 5.12 -0.25 11.35
CA LEU A 245 6.37 -1.00 11.14
C LEU A 245 7.43 -0.16 10.40
N TRP A 246 7.01 0.69 9.46
CA TRP A 246 7.88 1.53 8.65
C TRP A 246 7.67 3.03 8.84
N ARG A 247 7.07 3.44 9.98
CA ARG A 247 6.84 4.86 10.28
C ARG A 247 8.12 5.69 10.18
N TRP A 248 9.27 5.12 10.53
CA TRP A 248 10.55 5.79 10.44
C TRP A 248 10.96 6.09 8.98
N GLY A 249 10.73 5.16 8.03
CA GLY A 249 10.95 5.37 6.61
C GLY A 249 10.00 6.41 6.01
N LEU A 250 8.72 6.39 6.41
CA LEU A 250 7.70 7.33 5.93
C LEU A 250 7.86 8.76 6.48
N LYS A 251 8.67 8.97 7.54
CA LYS A 251 8.94 10.32 8.09
C LYS A 251 9.52 11.29 7.07
N SER A 252 10.32 10.82 6.11
CA SER A 252 10.85 11.65 5.04
C SER A 252 9.73 12.32 4.24
N ARG A 253 8.69 11.57 3.85
CA ARG A 253 7.51 12.10 3.13
C ARG A 253 6.77 13.17 3.94
N GLU A 254 6.61 12.97 5.26
CA GLU A 254 5.94 13.94 6.13
C GLU A 254 6.77 15.20 6.32
N TRP A 255 8.07 15.05 6.51
CA TRP A 255 8.99 16.17 6.65
C TRP A 255 8.95 17.10 5.45
N PHE A 256 9.14 16.57 4.24
CA PHE A 256 9.13 17.38 3.02
C PHE A 256 7.77 17.94 2.66
N ARG A 257 6.67 17.24 2.98
CA ARG A 257 5.31 17.79 2.86
C ARG A 257 5.08 19.03 3.73
N ARG A 258 5.71 19.10 4.91
CA ARG A 258 5.63 20.28 5.79
C ARG A 258 6.45 21.46 5.27
N LEU A 259 7.52 21.20 4.55
CA LEU A 259 8.42 22.21 4.00
C LEU A 259 7.94 22.75 2.64
N ASP A 260 6.92 22.16 2.01
CA ASP A 260 6.40 22.63 0.71
C ASP A 260 5.73 24.02 0.84
N PRO A 261 6.34 25.10 0.24
CA PRO A 261 5.84 26.46 0.37
C PRO A 261 4.44 26.65 -0.24
N ARG A 262 4.08 25.85 -1.26
CA ARG A 262 2.79 25.95 -1.98
C ARG A 262 1.62 25.55 -1.08
N ARG A 263 1.79 24.56 -0.22
CA ARG A 263 0.78 24.15 0.76
C ARG A 263 0.68 25.08 1.97
N ASN A 264 1.80 25.70 2.36
CA ASN A 264 1.82 26.70 3.43
C ASN A 264 1.20 28.02 2.98
N GLY A 265 1.33 28.38 1.70
CA GLY A 265 0.67 29.57 1.12
C GLY A 265 -0.85 29.48 1.13
N SER A 266 -1.42 28.33 0.76
CA SER A 266 -2.88 28.12 0.78
C SER A 266 -3.45 28.10 2.21
N ARG A 267 -2.74 27.57 3.20
CA ARG A 267 -3.14 27.63 4.62
C ARG A 267 -3.04 29.03 5.20
N ARG A 268 -2.05 29.85 4.78
CA ARG A 268 -1.95 31.26 5.16
C ARG A 268 -3.02 32.12 4.47
N ALA A 269 -3.34 31.85 3.21
CA ALA A 269 -4.42 32.52 2.49
C ALA A 269 -5.80 32.18 3.10
N GLY A 270 -6.06 30.91 3.42
CA GLY A 270 -7.29 30.50 4.12
C GLY A 270 -7.42 31.07 5.54
N ARG A 271 -6.31 31.22 6.27
CA ARG A 271 -6.32 31.89 7.59
C ARG A 271 -6.48 33.41 7.48
N ARG A 272 -6.02 34.05 6.39
CA ARG A 272 -6.25 35.46 6.13
C ARG A 272 -7.69 35.74 5.64
N ALA A 273 -8.28 34.82 4.87
CA ALA A 273 -9.68 34.89 4.45
C ALA A 273 -10.69 34.58 5.57
N GLY A 274 -10.24 33.85 6.63
CA GLY A 274 -11.00 33.59 7.86
C GLY A 274 -10.68 34.56 9.01
N GLY A 275 -9.97 35.66 8.75
CA GLY A 275 -9.73 36.72 9.70
C GLY A 275 -11.03 37.41 10.07
N ARG A 276 -11.28 37.57 11.37
CA ARG A 276 -12.41 38.30 11.96
C ARG A 276 -12.74 39.55 11.12
N PRO A 277 -14.03 39.82 10.84
CA PRO A 277 -14.43 41.10 10.23
C PRO A 277 -13.85 42.22 11.08
N ARG A 278 -13.28 43.21 10.44
CA ARG A 278 -12.78 44.40 11.08
C ARG A 278 -13.95 45.07 11.84
N ALA A 279 -13.66 45.61 13.02
CA ALA A 279 -14.66 46.32 13.83
C ALA A 279 -15.40 47.38 13.04
N ASP A 280 -14.76 47.92 12.00
CA ASP A 280 -15.33 48.94 11.10
C ASP A 280 -16.42 48.40 10.16
N ASP A 281 -16.38 47.08 9.79
CA ASP A 281 -17.40 46.44 8.95
C ASP A 281 -18.68 46.10 9.74
N VAL A 282 -18.58 46.02 11.08
CA VAL A 282 -19.76 45.83 11.97
C VAL A 282 -20.47 47.14 12.23
N ALA A 283 -19.78 48.29 12.22
CA ALA A 283 -20.36 49.59 12.45
C ALA A 283 -21.22 50.13 11.29
N MET A 284 -20.96 49.69 10.05
CA MET A 284 -21.78 50.11 8.88
C MET A 284 -23.05 49.29 8.67
N ALA A 285 -23.24 48.17 9.35
CA ALA A 285 -24.43 47.33 9.24
C ALA A 285 -25.51 47.64 10.30
N ALA A 286 -25.22 48.52 11.26
CA ALA A 286 -26.16 48.95 12.27
C ALA A 286 -26.81 50.29 11.84
N GLY A 287 -27.96 50.21 11.19
CA GLY A 287 -28.81 51.39 10.96
C GLY A 287 -29.35 51.95 12.29
N PRO A 288 -29.82 53.23 12.31
CA PRO A 288 -30.11 54.00 13.55
C PRO A 288 -31.37 53.58 14.32
N GLU A 289 -31.91 52.36 14.12
CA GLU A 289 -33.20 51.93 14.77
C GLU A 289 -33.02 50.88 15.90
N ALA A 290 -31.82 50.59 16.34
CA ALA A 290 -31.60 49.54 17.36
C ALA A 290 -31.54 50.04 18.82
N ALA A 291 -31.94 51.30 19.11
CA ALA A 291 -31.79 51.89 20.46
C ALA A 291 -33.06 51.90 21.31
N LEU A 292 -34.12 51.23 20.95
CA LEU A 292 -35.34 51.15 21.75
C LEU A 292 -36.01 49.76 21.65
N ARG A 293 -35.56 48.81 22.44
CA ARG A 293 -36.35 47.67 22.95
C ARG A 293 -35.50 46.73 23.80
N GLU A 294 -35.21 47.13 25.02
CA GLU A 294 -35.01 46.18 26.12
C GLU A 294 -36.38 45.63 26.53
N GLY A 295 -36.48 44.32 26.63
CA GLY A 295 -37.56 43.63 27.33
C GLY A 295 -38.59 42.92 26.44
N ALA A 296 -38.23 41.81 25.81
CA ALA A 296 -39.15 40.69 25.57
C ALA A 296 -38.40 39.41 25.22
N ALA A 297 -38.67 38.33 25.93
CA ALA A 297 -38.11 36.98 25.71
C ALA A 297 -38.46 36.50 24.30
N ALA A 298 -37.47 36.03 23.55
CA ALA A 298 -37.65 35.46 22.23
C ALA A 298 -38.29 34.06 22.28
N PRO A 299 -39.33 33.77 21.47
CA PRO A 299 -39.83 32.41 21.32
C PRO A 299 -38.87 31.57 20.50
N ALA A 300 -38.71 30.29 20.89
CA ALA A 300 -37.89 29.31 20.23
C ALA A 300 -38.28 29.09 18.77
N GLU A 301 -37.27 29.16 17.88
CA GLU A 301 -37.43 28.94 16.45
C GLU A 301 -37.83 27.49 16.16
N PRO A 302 -38.82 27.18 15.30
CA PRO A 302 -39.19 25.82 14.97
C PRO A 302 -38.14 25.18 14.06
N ALA A 303 -37.71 23.97 14.44
CA ALA A 303 -36.74 23.15 13.72
C ALA A 303 -37.08 23.00 12.24
N ARG A 304 -36.15 23.38 11.36
CA ARG A 304 -36.28 23.20 9.89
C ARG A 304 -36.29 21.71 9.54
N ARG A 305 -37.45 21.22 9.12
CA ARG A 305 -37.63 19.87 8.56
C ARG A 305 -37.07 19.83 7.13
N ALA A 306 -36.00 19.02 6.92
CA ALA A 306 -35.52 18.74 5.59
C ALA A 306 -36.20 17.46 5.03
N ARG A 307 -36.99 17.61 3.95
CA ARG A 307 -37.55 16.48 3.20
C ARG A 307 -36.62 16.08 2.06
N ARG A 308 -36.15 14.85 2.08
CA ARG A 308 -35.43 14.27 0.92
C ARG A 308 -36.27 13.14 0.33
N VAL A 309 -36.66 13.27 -0.93
CA VAL A 309 -37.38 12.24 -1.68
C VAL A 309 -36.36 11.39 -2.44
N VAL A 310 -36.33 10.07 -2.15
CA VAL A 310 -35.49 9.11 -2.87
C VAL A 310 -36.43 8.23 -3.70
N ARG A 311 -36.28 8.23 -5.03
CA ARG A 311 -36.99 7.35 -5.93
C ARG A 311 -36.15 6.10 -6.24
N THR A 312 -36.68 4.93 -5.91
CA THR A 312 -36.11 3.64 -6.29
C THR A 312 -37.21 2.80 -6.95
N GLY A 313 -37.23 2.76 -8.28
CA GLY A 313 -38.22 1.98 -9.02
C GLY A 313 -39.67 2.48 -8.89
N ALA A 314 -40.63 1.58 -8.90
CA ALA A 314 -42.07 1.90 -8.85
C ALA A 314 -42.63 2.32 -7.48
N THR A 315 -41.78 2.36 -6.42
CA THR A 315 -42.22 2.68 -5.06
C THR A 315 -41.57 3.98 -4.56
N THR A 316 -42.39 4.92 -4.12
CA THR A 316 -41.94 6.19 -3.55
C THR A 316 -41.88 6.07 -2.03
N LEU A 317 -40.70 6.11 -1.45
CA LEU A 317 -40.47 6.12 0.01
C LEU A 317 -40.15 7.56 0.45
N THR A 318 -40.98 8.13 1.31
CA THR A 318 -40.74 9.47 1.89
C THR A 318 -40.03 9.27 3.24
N VAL A 319 -38.77 9.70 3.34
CA VAL A 319 -38.00 9.67 4.59
C VAL A 319 -38.01 11.05 5.21
N THR A 320 -38.56 11.19 6.42
CA THR A 320 -38.52 12.41 7.20
C THR A 320 -37.39 12.28 8.23
N LEU A 321 -36.42 13.18 8.18
CA LEU A 321 -35.30 13.23 9.12
C LEU A 321 -35.63 14.24 10.23
N ASP A 322 -35.92 13.75 11.44
CA ASP A 322 -35.95 14.55 12.66
C ASP A 322 -34.55 14.55 13.29
N ARG A 323 -33.90 15.71 13.32
CA ARG A 323 -32.66 15.90 14.07
C ARG A 323 -33.00 16.37 15.48
N THR A 324 -32.79 15.49 16.45
CA THR A 324 -32.63 15.85 17.88
C THR A 324 -31.13 15.93 18.20
N PRO A 325 -30.68 16.80 19.11
CA PRO A 325 -29.25 17.06 19.33
C PRO A 325 -28.44 15.89 19.92
N ASP A 326 -29.06 14.81 20.38
CA ASP A 326 -28.40 13.83 21.24
C ASP A 326 -28.48 12.34 20.79
N GLU A 327 -29.04 12.01 19.62
CA GLU A 327 -29.10 10.60 19.21
C GLU A 327 -28.55 10.34 17.81
N ARG A 328 -27.47 9.56 17.72
CA ARG A 328 -26.88 9.04 16.46
C ARG A 328 -27.65 7.85 15.89
N ALA A 329 -28.96 7.75 16.05
CA ALA A 329 -29.76 6.66 15.51
C ALA A 329 -30.77 7.13 14.46
N LEU A 330 -30.66 6.60 13.24
CA LEU A 330 -31.67 6.76 12.18
C LEU A 330 -32.88 5.86 12.48
N ARG A 331 -34.03 6.44 12.81
CA ARG A 331 -35.31 5.70 12.84
C ARG A 331 -36.02 5.89 11.50
N VAL A 332 -36.22 4.79 10.79
CA VAL A 332 -37.08 4.73 9.60
C VAL A 332 -38.47 4.36 10.02
N ARG A 333 -39.46 5.26 9.78
CA ARG A 333 -40.90 4.94 9.94
C ARG A 333 -41.49 4.61 8.57
N PRO A 334 -42.20 3.46 8.42
CA PRO A 334 -42.95 3.19 7.20
C PRO A 334 -44.16 4.11 7.06
N ALA A 335 -44.48 4.51 5.85
CA ALA A 335 -45.67 5.30 5.55
C ALA A 335 -46.95 4.45 5.77
N PRO A 336 -48.05 5.06 6.22
CA PRO A 336 -49.32 4.34 6.39
C PRO A 336 -49.83 3.86 5.00
N VAL A 337 -50.16 2.57 4.95
CA VAL A 337 -50.79 1.94 3.78
C VAL A 337 -52.21 2.47 3.65
N ALA A 338 -52.52 3.14 2.55
CA ALA A 338 -53.87 3.53 2.20
C ALA A 338 -54.70 2.27 1.85
N VAL A 339 -55.72 1.99 2.63
CA VAL A 339 -56.69 0.93 2.36
C VAL A 339 -57.67 1.44 1.27
N PRO A 340 -57.87 0.71 0.15
CA PRO A 340 -58.86 1.11 -0.85
C PRO A 340 -60.29 0.92 -0.30
N PRO A 341 -61.25 1.80 -0.64
CA PRO A 341 -62.63 1.66 -0.25
C PRO A 341 -63.25 0.44 -0.91
N HIS A 342 -63.94 -0.38 -0.13
CA HIS A 342 -64.80 -1.44 -0.58
C HIS A 342 -65.97 -0.82 -1.37
N GLY A 343 -66.14 -1.22 -2.63
CA GLY A 343 -67.29 -1.07 -3.45
C GLY A 343 -67.43 -2.31 -4.36
#